data_06d8d2b83c8a8ed5efea6c9a165338e9
#
_entry.id   06d8d2b83c8a8ed5efea6c9a165338e9
#
_cell.length_a   1.000
_cell.length_b   1.000
_cell.length_c   1.000
_cell.angle_alpha   90.00
_cell.angle_beta   90.00
_cell.angle_gamma   90.00
#
_symmetry.space_group_name_H-M   'P 1'
#
loop_
_entity.id
_entity.type
_entity.pdbx_description
1 polymer ?
#
loop_
_entity_poly.entity_id
_entity_poly.type
_entity_poly.pdbx_seq_one_letter_code
_entity_poly.pdbx_strand_id
1 'polypeptide(L)' 'MRAAAFTAWLADMKSAGLARSDAECARLLGISANSVVTMKRKGADRRTALACRALLHRLEPYG' A
#
# COMPACT_ATOMS: atom_id res chain seq x y z
N MET A 1 -8.30 0.73 -7.68
CA MET A 1 -8.24 1.42 -6.36
C MET A 1 -8.09 2.91 -6.60
N ARG A 2 -8.97 3.71 -6.06
CA ARG A 2 -8.92 5.16 -6.22
C ARG A 2 -7.80 5.77 -5.40
N ALA A 3 -7.33 6.93 -5.81
CA ALA A 3 -6.25 7.64 -5.11
C ALA A 3 -6.56 7.87 -3.63
N ALA A 4 -7.79 8.28 -3.31
CA ALA A 4 -8.20 8.51 -1.93
C ALA A 4 -8.16 7.22 -1.11
N ALA A 5 -8.55 6.09 -1.69
CA ALA A 5 -8.50 4.79 -1.02
C ALA A 5 -7.06 4.35 -0.78
N PHE A 6 -6.17 4.57 -1.74
CA PHE A 6 -4.75 4.24 -1.58
C PHE A 6 -4.13 5.09 -0.46
N THR A 7 -4.42 6.38 -0.44
CA THR A 7 -3.93 7.28 0.62
C THR A 7 -4.45 6.85 1.99
N ALA A 8 -5.73 6.47 2.07
CA ALA A 8 -6.31 5.95 3.31
C ALA A 8 -5.62 4.65 3.76
N TRP A 9 -5.29 3.76 2.82
CA TRP A 9 -4.56 2.53 3.14
C TRP A 9 -3.19 2.83 3.73
N LEU A 10 -2.46 3.81 3.17
CA LEU A 10 -1.16 4.21 3.74
C LEU A 10 -1.31 4.66 5.20
N ALA A 11 -2.34 5.44 5.49
CA ALA A 11 -2.62 5.89 6.85
C ALA A 11 -2.98 4.71 7.77
N ASP A 12 -3.81 3.78 7.29
CA ASP A 12 -4.22 2.60 8.04
C ASP A 12 -3.02 1.70 8.37
N MET A 13 -2.09 1.53 7.44
CA MET A 13 -0.86 0.75 7.67
C MET A 13 -0.03 1.36 8.80
N LYS A 14 0.10 2.67 8.79
CA LYS A 14 0.84 3.39 9.85
C LYS A 14 0.12 3.33 11.18
N SER A 15 -1.20 3.51 11.20
CA SER A 15 -2.02 3.43 12.42
C SER A 15 -2.01 2.04 13.03
N ALA A 16 -1.99 1.01 12.20
CA ALA A 16 -1.95 -0.37 12.67
C ALA A 16 -0.55 -0.83 13.11
N GLY A 17 0.47 0.02 12.96
CA GLY A 17 1.84 -0.32 13.31
C GLY A 17 2.49 -1.28 12.33
N LEU A 18 1.92 -1.45 11.13
CA LEU A 18 2.45 -2.35 10.12
C LEU A 18 3.54 -1.72 9.27
N ALA A 19 3.60 -0.40 9.22
CA ALA A 19 4.62 0.36 8.52
C ALA A 19 4.83 1.68 9.25
N ARG A 20 6.05 2.23 9.16
CA ARG A 20 6.40 3.50 9.81
C ARG A 20 6.30 4.69 8.87
N SER A 21 6.32 4.43 7.56
CA SER A 21 6.38 5.48 6.55
C SER A 21 5.82 4.97 5.23
N ASP A 22 5.58 5.90 4.30
CA ASP A 22 5.18 5.56 2.93
C ASP A 22 6.28 4.76 2.22
N ALA A 23 7.55 5.07 2.47
CA ALA A 23 8.66 4.31 1.90
C ALA A 23 8.65 2.85 2.37
N GLU A 24 8.32 2.61 3.62
CA GLU A 24 8.20 1.25 4.14
C GLU A 24 7.01 0.51 3.50
N CYS A 25 5.89 1.20 3.30
CA CYS A 25 4.75 0.65 2.56
C CYS A 25 5.16 0.26 1.14
N ALA A 26 5.96 1.10 0.46
CA ALA A 26 6.46 0.80 -0.87
C ALA A 26 7.29 -0.49 -0.88
N ARG A 27 8.17 -0.67 0.09
CA ARG A 27 8.97 -1.91 0.22
C ARG A 27 8.09 -3.13 0.42
N LEU A 28 7.07 -3.01 1.27
CA LEU A 28 6.15 -4.13 1.51
C LEU A 28 5.35 -4.49 0.26
N LEU A 29 5.00 -3.50 -0.56
CA LEU A 29 4.33 -3.73 -1.84
C LEU A 29 5.29 -4.22 -2.93
N GLY A 30 6.60 -4.09 -2.73
CA GLY A 30 7.58 -4.44 -3.76
C GLY A 30 7.67 -3.41 -4.88
N ILE A 31 7.39 -2.14 -4.59
CA ILE A 31 7.41 -1.04 -5.57
C ILE A 31 8.34 0.08 -5.09
N SER A 32 8.65 1.01 -5.99
CA SER A 32 9.47 2.16 -5.66
C SER A 32 8.69 3.22 -4.87
N ALA A 33 9.41 4.08 -4.16
CA ALA A 33 8.80 5.21 -3.48
C ALA A 33 8.11 6.16 -4.48
N ASN A 34 8.67 6.31 -5.69
CA ASN A 34 8.04 7.12 -6.74
C ASN A 34 6.69 6.55 -7.17
N SER A 35 6.57 5.22 -7.21
CA SER A 35 5.28 4.57 -7.51
C SER A 35 4.23 4.91 -6.47
N VAL A 36 4.61 4.96 -5.20
CA VAL A 36 3.69 5.37 -4.13
C VAL A 36 3.23 6.81 -4.34
N VAL A 37 4.15 7.72 -4.67
CA VAL A 37 3.80 9.12 -4.94
C VAL A 37 2.79 9.21 -6.08
N THR A 38 3.00 8.46 -7.16
CA THR A 38 2.09 8.43 -8.31
C THR A 38 0.72 7.88 -7.91
N MET A 39 0.68 6.81 -7.14
CA MET A 39 -0.57 6.18 -6.71
C MET A 39 -1.38 7.05 -5.75
N LYS A 40 -0.72 7.89 -4.96
CA LYS A 40 -1.41 8.87 -4.12
C LYS A 40 -2.17 9.90 -4.95
N ARG A 41 -1.75 10.13 -6.19
CA ARG A 41 -2.37 11.09 -7.10
C ARG A 41 -3.37 10.44 -8.06
N LYS A 42 -3.06 9.24 -8.55
CA LYS A 42 -3.81 8.61 -9.65
C LYS A 42 -4.55 7.34 -9.24
N GLY A 43 -4.24 6.81 -8.07
CA GLY A 43 -4.77 5.53 -7.65
C GLY A 43 -3.85 4.37 -8.04
N ALA A 44 -4.30 3.17 -7.76
CA ALA A 44 -3.53 1.95 -7.98
C ALA A 44 -4.35 0.93 -8.79
N ASP A 45 -3.65 0.00 -9.42
CA ASP A 45 -4.29 -1.06 -10.18
C ASP A 45 -4.86 -2.14 -9.25
N ARG A 46 -5.56 -3.11 -9.87
CA ARG A 46 -6.21 -4.19 -9.12
C ARG A 46 -5.21 -5.05 -8.35
N ARG A 47 -4.05 -5.34 -8.96
CA ARG A 47 -3.01 -6.14 -8.29
C ARG A 47 -2.52 -5.45 -7.04
N THR A 48 -2.27 -4.17 -7.12
CA THR A 48 -1.83 -3.37 -5.98
C THR A 48 -2.93 -3.32 -4.92
N ALA A 49 -4.19 -3.16 -5.31
CA ALA A 49 -5.31 -3.14 -4.38
C ALA A 49 -5.42 -4.46 -3.60
N LEU A 50 -5.23 -5.59 -4.29
CA LEU A 50 -5.23 -6.90 -3.64
C LEU A 50 -4.06 -7.05 -2.69
N ALA A 51 -2.88 -6.57 -3.08
CA ALA A 51 -1.70 -6.58 -2.21
C ALA A 51 -1.91 -5.70 -0.97
N CYS A 52 -2.51 -4.52 -1.14
CA CYS A 52 -2.83 -3.62 -0.03
C CYS A 52 -3.74 -4.32 0.99
N ARG A 53 -4.77 -5.01 0.52
CA ARG A 53 -5.68 -5.74 1.40
C ARG A 53 -4.95 -6.86 2.14
N ALA A 54 -4.14 -7.63 1.42
CA ALA A 54 -3.38 -8.73 2.01
C ALA A 54 -2.43 -8.22 3.11
N LEU A 55 -1.72 -7.13 2.85
CA LEU A 55 -0.79 -6.55 3.83
C LEU A 55 -1.51 -6.03 5.06
N LEU A 56 -2.65 -5.35 4.89
CA LEU A 56 -3.42 -4.82 6.01
C LEU A 56 -3.96 -5.94 6.88
N HIS A 57 -4.32 -7.07 6.29
CA HIS A 57 -4.79 -8.26 7.01
C HIS A 57 -3.67 -9.21 7.42
N ARG A 58 -2.41 -8.82 7.23
CA ARG A 58 -1.21 -9.57 7.63
C ARG A 58 -1.14 -10.95 6.99
N LEU A 59 -1.57 -11.05 5.73
CA LEU A 59 -1.50 -12.30 4.98
C LEU A 59 -0.12 -12.44 4.35
N GLU A 60 0.37 -13.68 4.30
CA GLU A 60 1.62 -14.01 3.64
C GLU A 60 1.43 -14.02 2.13
N PRO A 61 2.49 -13.73 1.34
CA PRO A 61 2.42 -13.93 -0.11
C PRO A 61 2.13 -15.39 -0.43
N TYR A 62 1.38 -15.60 -1.52
CA TYR A 62 1.07 -16.96 -1.97
C TYR A 62 2.33 -17.67 -2.41
N GLY A 63 2.50 -18.89 -1.96
CA GLY A 63 3.67 -19.73 -2.24
C GLY A 63 4.58 -19.94 -1.02
#